data_c39c1e625f3979681e1f5b5ae67aa0da
#
_entry.id   c39c1e625f3979681e1f5b5ae67aa0da
#
_cell.length_a   1.000
_cell.length_b   1.000
_cell.length_c   1.000
_cell.angle_alpha   90.00
_cell.angle_beta   90.00
_cell.angle_gamma   90.00
#
_symmetry.space_group_name_H-M   'P 1'
#
loop_
_entity.id
_entity.type
_entity.pdbx_description
1 polymer ?
#
loop_
_entity_poly.entity_id
_entity_poly.type
_entity_poly.pdbx_seq_one_letter_code
_entity_poly.pdbx_strand_id
1 'polypeptide(L)'
;MIGDQRWRPGKCRQAAECHGGEAGRPGCRGFTLIELLVVLSILALLLTLAVPRYLHSIEVSKEAVLRENLHLVRETIDKFYGDKGRYPDSLEELVSEKYLRSLPYDPITESTSTWTLIAPDAGDVGGGVYDLKSGAIGAARDGKPFADL
;
A
#
# COMPACT_ATOMS: atom_id res chain seq x y z
N MET A 1 -7.61 45.99 -63.29
CA MET A 1 -7.65 44.94 -64.27
C MET A 1 -7.92 43.62 -63.54
N ILE A 2 -9.09 43.35 -63.19
CA ILE A 2 -10.29 42.72 -63.72
C ILE A 2 -9.92 41.49 -64.56
N GLY A 3 -10.07 40.33 -63.97
CA GLY A 3 -10.01 39.00 -64.60
C GLY A 3 -11.14 38.14 -64.08
N ASP A 4 -12.28 38.29 -64.69
CA ASP A 4 -13.48 37.49 -64.60
C ASP A 4 -13.19 36.04 -65.04
N GLN A 5 -13.37 35.06 -64.11
CA GLN A 5 -13.38 33.66 -64.45
C GLN A 5 -14.73 33.04 -64.11
N ARG A 6 -15.49 33.02 -65.13
CA ARG A 6 -16.82 32.48 -65.35
C ARG A 6 -16.86 30.97 -65.06
N TRP A 7 -17.58 30.61 -63.98
CA TRP A 7 -17.87 29.23 -63.64
C TRP A 7 -18.82 28.59 -64.66
N ARG A 8 -18.43 27.45 -65.22
CA ARG A 8 -19.26 26.66 -66.12
C ARG A 8 -19.80 25.42 -65.39
N PRO A 9 -21.12 25.16 -65.39
CA PRO A 9 -21.66 23.93 -64.85
C PRO A 9 -21.47 22.77 -65.82
N GLY A 10 -20.59 21.82 -65.48
CA GLY A 10 -20.43 20.59 -66.21
C GLY A 10 -21.53 19.60 -65.89
N LYS A 11 -22.22 19.14 -66.92
CA LYS A 11 -23.23 18.08 -66.86
C LYS A 11 -22.58 16.76 -66.47
N CYS A 12 -22.86 16.19 -65.32
CA CYS A 12 -22.65 14.77 -65.08
C CYS A 12 -23.94 13.99 -65.36
N ARG A 13 -23.98 13.38 -66.46
CA ARG A 13 -24.77 12.17 -66.78
C ARG A 13 -23.82 11.01 -66.53
N GLN A 14 -24.12 10.16 -65.60
CA GLN A 14 -24.11 8.71 -65.78
C GLN A 14 -24.60 8.04 -64.49
N ALA A 15 -25.74 7.43 -64.61
CA ALA A 15 -26.21 6.43 -63.65
C ALA A 15 -25.25 5.26 -63.69
N ALA A 16 -24.61 4.98 -62.58
CA ALA A 16 -23.96 3.71 -62.31
C ALA A 16 -24.79 2.99 -61.26
N GLU A 17 -25.30 1.87 -61.66
CA GLU A 17 -26.03 0.91 -60.86
C GLU A 17 -25.21 0.56 -59.62
N CYS A 18 -25.70 0.96 -58.47
CA CYS A 18 -25.21 0.42 -57.20
C CYS A 18 -25.69 -1.01 -57.07
N HIS A 19 -24.82 -1.94 -57.43
CA HIS A 19 -24.95 -3.32 -57.03
C HIS A 19 -24.98 -3.35 -55.49
N GLY A 20 -26.09 -3.89 -54.95
CA GLY A 20 -26.26 -4.10 -53.53
C GLY A 20 -25.22 -5.08 -52.99
N GLY A 21 -24.13 -4.52 -52.45
CA GLY A 21 -23.25 -5.22 -51.54
C GLY A 21 -23.83 -5.07 -50.15
N GLU A 22 -24.46 -6.13 -49.64
CA GLU A 22 -24.77 -6.24 -48.22
C GLU A 22 -23.47 -6.13 -47.43
N ALA A 23 -23.15 -4.91 -47.01
CA ALA A 23 -22.14 -4.69 -45.98
C ALA A 23 -22.61 -5.39 -44.73
N GLY A 24 -22.09 -6.59 -44.47
CA GLY A 24 -22.34 -7.35 -43.27
C GLY A 24 -22.03 -6.46 -42.07
N ARG A 25 -23.09 -6.00 -41.38
CA ARG A 25 -22.95 -5.32 -40.09
C ARG A 25 -22.15 -6.24 -39.19
N PRO A 26 -21.03 -5.79 -38.60
CA PRO A 26 -20.35 -6.57 -37.59
C PRO A 26 -21.37 -6.84 -36.47
N GLY A 27 -21.78 -8.10 -36.33
CA GLY A 27 -22.74 -8.50 -35.33
C GLY A 27 -22.18 -8.13 -33.97
N CYS A 28 -22.82 -7.19 -33.29
CA CYS A 28 -22.55 -6.93 -31.89
C CYS A 28 -22.84 -8.22 -31.10
N ARG A 29 -21.79 -8.99 -30.84
CA ARG A 29 -21.87 -10.17 -29.97
C ARG A 29 -22.06 -9.66 -28.56
N GLY A 30 -23.30 -9.57 -28.10
CA GLY A 30 -23.64 -9.36 -26.71
C GLY A 30 -23.32 -10.61 -25.89
N PHE A 31 -22.82 -10.43 -24.67
CA PHE A 31 -22.65 -11.52 -23.73
C PHE A 31 -24.02 -12.09 -23.31
N THR A 32 -24.12 -13.40 -23.16
CA THR A 32 -25.29 -14.04 -22.62
C THR A 32 -25.32 -13.94 -21.10
N LEU A 33 -26.51 -13.89 -20.49
CA LEU A 33 -26.64 -13.88 -19.02
C LEU A 33 -25.97 -15.11 -18.38
N ILE A 34 -26.06 -16.27 -19.02
CA ILE A 34 -25.45 -17.50 -18.52
C ILE A 34 -23.93 -17.44 -18.58
N GLU A 35 -23.35 -16.82 -19.60
CA GLU A 35 -21.90 -16.62 -19.70
C GLU A 35 -21.35 -15.75 -18.57
N LEU A 36 -22.06 -14.66 -18.24
CA LEU A 36 -21.72 -13.82 -17.11
C LEU A 36 -21.84 -14.57 -15.79
N LEU A 37 -22.92 -15.35 -15.62
CA LEU A 37 -23.17 -16.13 -14.40
C LEU A 37 -22.07 -17.17 -14.18
N VAL A 38 -21.67 -17.90 -15.23
CA VAL A 38 -20.58 -18.90 -15.14
C VAL A 38 -19.27 -18.24 -14.78
N VAL A 39 -18.91 -17.12 -15.41
CA VAL A 39 -17.67 -16.38 -15.08
C VAL A 39 -17.68 -15.92 -13.63
N LEU A 40 -18.76 -15.30 -13.15
CA LEU A 40 -18.89 -14.89 -11.76
C LEU A 40 -18.79 -16.05 -10.77
N SER A 41 -19.37 -17.20 -11.13
CA SER A 41 -19.28 -18.42 -10.29
C SER A 41 -17.85 -18.92 -10.16
N ILE A 42 -17.09 -18.93 -11.25
CA ILE A 42 -15.68 -19.33 -11.24
C ILE A 42 -14.84 -18.33 -10.43
N LEU A 43 -15.06 -17.03 -10.63
CA LEU A 43 -14.36 -15.99 -9.86
C LEU A 43 -14.65 -16.09 -8.36
N ALA A 44 -15.92 -16.30 -7.99
CA ALA A 44 -16.30 -16.48 -6.59
C ALA A 44 -15.61 -17.70 -5.96
N LEU A 45 -15.53 -18.81 -6.68
CA LEU A 45 -14.84 -20.01 -6.22
C LEU A 45 -13.33 -19.74 -6.00
N LEU A 46 -12.68 -19.09 -6.95
CA LEU A 46 -11.24 -18.75 -6.84
C LEU A 46 -10.98 -17.80 -5.69
N LEU A 47 -11.82 -16.76 -5.52
CA LEU A 47 -11.69 -15.79 -4.44
C LEU A 47 -11.86 -16.43 -3.06
N THR A 48 -12.75 -17.41 -2.92
CA THR A 48 -12.96 -18.13 -1.65
C THR A 48 -11.67 -18.80 -1.14
N LEU A 49 -10.81 -19.27 -2.04
CA LEU A 49 -9.53 -19.89 -1.69
C LEU A 49 -8.40 -18.86 -1.57
N ALA A 50 -8.44 -17.77 -2.34
CA ALA A 50 -7.36 -16.78 -2.40
C ALA A 50 -7.38 -15.80 -1.23
N VAL A 51 -8.57 -15.32 -0.83
CA VAL A 51 -8.72 -14.28 0.19
C VAL A 51 -8.14 -14.68 1.55
N PRO A 52 -8.41 -15.86 2.13
CA PRO A 52 -7.84 -16.23 3.43
C PRO A 52 -6.31 -16.26 3.42
N ARG A 53 -5.73 -16.71 2.33
CA ARG A 53 -4.29 -16.79 2.15
C ARG A 53 -3.64 -15.41 2.08
N TYR A 54 -4.31 -14.48 1.42
CA TYR A 54 -3.86 -13.08 1.29
C TYR A 54 -3.86 -12.36 2.64
N LEU A 55 -4.94 -12.48 3.43
CA LEU A 55 -5.04 -11.85 4.75
C LEU A 55 -3.94 -12.38 5.70
N HIS A 56 -3.71 -13.68 5.71
CA HIS A 56 -2.62 -14.26 6.50
C HIS A 56 -1.24 -13.72 6.12
N SER A 57 -0.98 -13.51 4.83
CA SER A 57 0.28 -12.94 4.35
C SER A 57 0.51 -11.51 4.84
N ILE A 58 -0.57 -10.72 4.95
CA ILE A 58 -0.52 -9.35 5.48
C ILE A 58 -0.14 -9.36 6.96
N GLU A 59 -0.73 -10.23 7.76
CA GLU A 59 -0.42 -10.35 9.20
C GLU A 59 1.05 -10.69 9.44
N VAL A 60 1.57 -11.66 8.68
CA VAL A 60 3.00 -12.03 8.73
C VAL A 60 3.90 -10.85 8.36
N SER A 61 3.51 -10.08 7.34
CA SER A 61 4.29 -8.92 6.92
C SER A 61 4.26 -7.81 7.97
N LYS A 62 3.11 -7.54 8.59
CA LYS A 62 2.98 -6.57 9.69
C LYS A 62 3.85 -6.95 10.87
N GLU A 63 3.87 -8.23 11.26
CA GLU A 63 4.73 -8.71 12.35
C GLU A 63 6.22 -8.52 12.04
N ALA A 64 6.65 -8.83 10.81
CA ALA A 64 8.04 -8.66 10.40
C ALA A 64 8.45 -7.17 10.43
N VAL A 65 7.58 -6.27 9.96
CA VAL A 65 7.83 -4.82 10.01
C VAL A 65 7.87 -4.32 11.47
N LEU A 66 7.01 -4.83 12.35
CA LEU A 66 7.06 -4.46 13.77
C LEU A 66 8.40 -4.85 14.39
N ARG A 67 8.88 -6.07 14.18
CA ARG A 67 10.18 -6.53 14.70
C ARG A 67 11.34 -5.68 14.18
N GLU A 68 11.32 -5.34 12.90
CA GLU A 68 12.34 -4.49 12.29
C GLU A 68 12.33 -3.08 12.88
N ASN A 69 11.13 -2.49 13.07
CA ASN A 69 10.99 -1.17 13.69
C ASN A 69 11.49 -1.16 15.14
N LEU A 70 11.17 -2.19 15.93
CA LEU A 70 11.69 -2.34 17.30
C LEU A 70 13.21 -2.42 17.30
N HIS A 71 13.79 -3.25 16.45
CA HIS A 71 15.24 -3.41 16.34
C HIS A 71 15.92 -2.09 15.96
N LEU A 72 15.42 -1.41 14.93
CA LEU A 72 15.95 -0.13 14.46
C LEU A 72 15.95 0.93 15.57
N VAL A 73 14.86 1.02 16.33
CA VAL A 73 14.77 2.03 17.41
C VAL A 73 15.68 1.69 18.56
N ARG A 74 15.81 0.41 18.95
CA ARG A 74 16.75 -0.04 19.97
C ARG A 74 18.20 0.29 19.59
N GLU A 75 18.61 -0.05 18.37
CA GLU A 75 19.95 0.33 17.85
C GLU A 75 20.15 1.85 17.88
N THR A 76 19.12 2.61 17.58
CA THR A 76 19.20 4.07 17.57
C THR A 76 19.33 4.64 18.99
N ILE A 77 18.65 4.06 19.97
CA ILE A 77 18.81 4.42 21.39
C ILE A 77 20.22 4.10 21.86
N ASP A 78 20.75 2.92 21.53
CA ASP A 78 22.13 2.53 21.90
C ASP A 78 23.16 3.46 21.29
N LYS A 79 22.96 3.86 20.01
CA LYS A 79 23.82 4.83 19.35
C LYS A 79 23.76 6.21 20.00
N PHE A 80 22.56 6.69 20.33
CA PHE A 80 22.39 7.94 21.04
C PHE A 80 23.10 7.91 22.40
N TYR A 81 22.97 6.82 23.15
CA TYR A 81 23.67 6.62 24.40
C TYR A 81 25.20 6.62 24.23
N GLY A 82 25.69 5.94 23.20
CA GLY A 82 27.14 5.93 22.89
C GLY A 82 27.70 7.32 22.56
N ASP A 83 26.91 8.16 21.90
CA ASP A 83 27.33 9.50 21.48
C ASP A 83 27.15 10.57 22.58
N LYS A 84 26.09 10.48 23.38
CA LYS A 84 25.71 11.51 24.37
C LYS A 84 26.02 11.10 25.83
N GLY A 85 26.28 9.82 26.11
CA GLY A 85 26.50 9.30 27.46
C GLY A 85 25.26 9.29 28.35
N ARG A 86 24.06 9.44 27.78
CA ARG A 86 22.75 9.37 28.46
C ARG A 86 21.70 8.79 27.51
N TYR A 87 20.62 8.29 28.06
CA TYR A 87 19.46 7.89 27.29
C TYR A 87 18.64 9.10 26.84
N PRO A 88 17.88 9.01 25.73
CA PRO A 88 16.98 10.07 25.30
C PRO A 88 15.80 10.23 26.25
N ASP A 89 15.34 11.46 26.46
CA ASP A 89 14.18 11.72 27.33
C ASP A 89 12.85 11.25 26.71
N SER A 90 12.81 11.21 25.37
CA SER A 90 11.65 10.71 24.60
C SER A 90 12.08 10.26 23.20
N LEU A 91 11.17 9.58 22.47
CA LEU A 91 11.42 9.21 21.07
C LEU A 91 11.49 10.45 20.14
N GLU A 92 10.80 11.53 20.49
CA GLU A 92 10.86 12.81 19.76
C GLU A 92 12.24 13.43 19.81
N GLU A 93 12.99 13.22 20.90
CA GLU A 93 14.39 13.68 20.98
C GLU A 93 15.28 13.00 19.95
N LEU A 94 15.09 11.70 19.68
CA LEU A 94 15.82 10.99 18.63
C LEU A 94 15.54 11.59 17.25
N VAL A 95 14.33 12.10 17.01
CA VAL A 95 13.99 12.78 15.76
C VAL A 95 14.58 14.18 15.69
N SER A 96 14.51 14.97 16.78
CA SER A 96 15.04 16.32 16.82
C SER A 96 16.57 16.35 16.69
N GLU A 97 17.26 15.39 17.27
CA GLU A 97 18.71 15.20 17.18
C GLU A 97 19.14 14.46 15.89
N LYS A 98 18.19 14.14 14.99
CA LYS A 98 18.41 13.50 13.69
C LYS A 98 18.98 12.07 13.73
N TYR A 99 18.80 11.35 14.81
CA TYR A 99 19.09 9.93 14.89
C TYR A 99 18.00 9.11 14.18
N LEU A 100 16.74 9.57 14.26
CA LEU A 100 15.62 9.06 13.49
C LEU A 100 15.10 10.15 12.52
N ARG A 101 14.56 9.73 11.38
CA ARG A 101 13.91 10.66 10.44
C ARG A 101 12.49 11.02 10.87
N SER A 102 11.79 10.08 11.48
CA SER A 102 10.41 10.20 11.95
C SER A 102 10.18 9.20 13.08
N LEU A 103 9.12 9.42 13.85
CA LEU A 103 8.68 8.44 14.85
C LEU A 103 8.35 7.11 14.19
N PRO A 104 8.71 5.98 14.83
CA PRO A 104 8.42 4.65 14.31
C PRO A 104 6.91 4.42 14.27
N TYR A 105 6.44 3.78 13.20
CA TYR A 105 5.06 3.40 13.02
C TYR A 105 4.85 1.96 13.46
N ASP A 106 3.89 1.71 14.35
CA ASP A 106 3.49 0.35 14.73
C ASP A 106 2.45 -0.17 13.74
N PRO A 107 2.76 -1.18 12.92
CA PRO A 107 1.84 -1.68 11.90
C PRO A 107 0.67 -2.50 12.47
N ILE A 108 0.73 -2.95 13.72
CA ILE A 108 -0.33 -3.72 14.37
C ILE A 108 -1.40 -2.77 14.92
N THR A 109 -0.98 -1.71 15.65
CA THR A 109 -1.89 -0.70 16.20
C THR A 109 -2.23 0.40 15.19
N GLU A 110 -1.55 0.42 14.05
CA GLU A 110 -1.67 1.44 12.99
C GLU A 110 -1.44 2.87 13.52
N SER A 111 -0.52 3.01 14.49
CA SER A 111 -0.25 4.27 15.19
C SER A 111 1.24 4.47 15.46
N THR A 112 1.64 5.72 15.67
CA THR A 112 2.98 6.12 16.14
C THR A 112 3.01 6.43 17.64
N SER A 113 1.86 6.44 18.32
CA SER A 113 1.75 6.87 19.72
C SER A 113 1.46 5.73 20.71
N THR A 114 1.39 4.49 20.23
CA THR A 114 1.05 3.31 21.06
C THR A 114 2.26 2.58 21.62
N TRP A 115 3.43 3.18 21.52
CA TRP A 115 4.65 2.61 22.10
C TRP A 115 4.66 2.71 23.62
N THR A 116 5.00 1.62 24.28
CA THR A 116 5.26 1.60 25.72
C THR A 116 6.76 1.79 25.93
N LEU A 117 7.13 2.92 26.53
CA LEU A 117 8.52 3.26 26.80
C LEU A 117 8.95 2.66 28.13
N ILE A 118 10.16 2.10 28.17
CA ILE A 118 10.77 1.51 29.36
C ILE A 118 11.92 2.40 29.78
N ALA A 119 11.87 2.84 31.05
CA ALA A 119 12.96 3.60 31.66
C ALA A 119 14.13 2.69 32.01
N PRO A 120 15.37 3.19 32.05
CA PRO A 120 16.52 2.46 32.55
C PRO A 120 16.39 2.15 34.05
N ASP A 121 17.11 1.14 34.51
CA ASP A 121 17.16 0.79 35.91
C ASP A 121 17.74 1.92 36.77
N ALA A 122 17.33 2.00 38.04
CA ALA A 122 17.62 3.11 38.99
C ALA A 122 19.12 3.41 39.25
N GLY A 123 20.03 2.75 38.60
CA GLY A 123 21.49 2.97 38.68
C GLY A 123 22.12 3.63 37.48
N ASP A 124 21.40 3.76 36.34
CA ASP A 124 21.92 4.35 35.13
C ASP A 124 21.70 5.86 35.07
N VAL A 125 22.73 6.55 34.64
CA VAL A 125 22.79 8.02 34.66
C VAL A 125 21.87 8.65 33.63
N GLY A 126 20.76 9.21 34.10
CA GLY A 126 20.00 10.28 33.43
C GLY A 126 19.45 9.97 32.04
N GLY A 127 18.16 9.78 31.96
CA GLY A 127 17.42 9.70 30.70
C GLY A 127 16.16 8.86 30.83
N GLY A 128 15.19 9.10 29.97
CA GLY A 128 13.85 8.56 30.10
C GLY A 128 13.59 7.24 29.37
N VAL A 129 14.27 6.93 28.27
CA VAL A 129 13.92 5.79 27.40
C VAL A 129 15.11 4.89 27.16
N TYR A 130 15.09 3.73 27.82
CA TYR A 130 16.07 2.67 27.61
C TYR A 130 15.62 1.68 26.54
N ASP A 131 14.36 1.28 26.55
CA ASP A 131 13.78 0.33 25.61
C ASP A 131 12.34 0.73 25.24
N LEU A 132 11.81 0.14 24.20
CA LEU A 132 10.42 0.31 23.82
C LEU A 132 9.77 -1.02 23.51
N LYS A 133 8.47 -1.09 23.73
CA LYS A 133 7.62 -2.24 23.42
C LYS A 133 6.41 -1.79 22.62
N SER A 134 5.83 -2.70 21.82
CA SER A 134 4.54 -2.44 21.18
C SER A 134 3.42 -2.43 22.22
N GLY A 135 2.52 -1.46 22.11
CA GLY A 135 1.26 -1.43 22.87
C GLY A 135 0.15 -2.28 22.23
N ALA A 136 0.47 -3.09 21.23
CA ALA A 136 -0.49 -3.96 20.58
C ALA A 136 -0.97 -5.08 21.52
N ILE A 137 -2.27 -5.34 21.49
CA ILE A 137 -2.89 -6.44 22.23
C ILE A 137 -2.83 -7.69 21.35
N GLY A 138 -2.36 -8.81 21.89
CA GLY A 138 -2.28 -10.09 21.19
C GLY A 138 -0.89 -10.70 21.22
N ALA A 139 -0.71 -11.72 20.41
CA ALA A 139 0.55 -12.45 20.32
C ALA A 139 0.98 -12.59 18.85
N ALA A 140 2.28 -12.58 18.66
CA ALA A 140 2.92 -12.90 17.42
C ALA A 140 2.71 -14.38 17.06
N ARG A 141 3.03 -14.75 15.84
CA ARG A 141 2.86 -16.10 15.31
C ARG A 141 3.63 -17.17 16.08
N ASP A 142 4.73 -16.81 16.71
CA ASP A 142 5.54 -17.69 17.57
C ASP A 142 4.95 -17.87 19.00
N GLY A 143 3.78 -17.28 19.25
CA GLY A 143 3.08 -17.31 20.55
C GLY A 143 3.58 -16.29 21.56
N LYS A 144 4.59 -15.47 21.23
CA LYS A 144 5.05 -14.38 22.10
C LYS A 144 4.07 -13.21 22.05
N PRO A 145 3.72 -12.59 23.18
CA PRO A 145 2.99 -11.33 23.19
C PRO A 145 3.72 -10.26 22.37
N PHE A 146 2.99 -9.39 21.67
CA PHE A 146 3.62 -8.28 20.94
C PHE A 146 4.40 -7.34 21.85
N ALA A 147 3.98 -7.23 23.09
CA ALA A 147 4.70 -6.49 24.14
C ALA A 147 6.06 -7.10 24.54
N ASP A 148 6.38 -8.31 24.10
CA ASP A 148 7.62 -9.01 24.46
C ASP A 148 8.53 -9.32 23.27
N LEU A 149 8.23 -8.67 22.13
CA LEU A 149 9.03 -8.76 20.90
C LEU A 149 10.33 -7.97 20.93
#